data_618ea4fafa83c47ad6a2c8b067786536
#
_entry.id   618ea4fafa83c47ad6a2c8b067786536
#
_cell.length_a   1.000
_cell.length_b   1.000
_cell.length_c   1.000
_cell.angle_alpha   90.00
_cell.angle_beta   90.00
_cell.angle_gamma   90.00
#
_symmetry.space_group_name_H-M   'P 1'
#
loop_
_entity.id
_entity.type
_entity.pdbx_description
1 polymer ?
#
loop_
_entity_poly.entity_id
_entity_poly.type
_entity_poly.pdbx_seq_one_letter_code
_entity_poly.pdbx_strand_id
1 'polypeptide(L)'
;RATGVATYRNNDFFGLVDGLNFAAQYQGKNDRSDFDNYTEGNGDGFGFSATYEYEGFGIGATYAKSDRTDTQVNAGKVLPEVFASGKNAEVWAAGLKYDANNIYLATTYSETQNMTVFADHFVANKAQNFEAVAQYQFDFGLRPSVAYLQSKGKDLGVWGDQDLVKYVDVGATYYFNKNMSTFVDYKINLLDKNDFTKEG
;
A
#
# COMPACT_ATOMS: atom_id res chain seq x y z
N ARG A 1 10.69 9.86 -0.33
CA ARG A 1 11.33 10.19 -1.63
C ARG A 1 12.68 9.51 -1.70
N ALA A 2 12.78 8.40 -2.43
CA ALA A 2 14.03 7.66 -2.60
C ALA A 2 14.98 8.41 -3.54
N THR A 3 16.23 8.53 -3.15
CA THR A 3 17.34 8.93 -4.00
C THR A 3 18.33 7.76 -4.07
N GLY A 4 18.87 7.46 -5.25
CA GLY A 4 19.82 6.35 -5.40
C GLY A 4 19.16 4.97 -5.35
N VAL A 5 18.24 4.72 -6.27
CA VAL A 5 17.57 3.42 -6.43
C VAL A 5 18.17 2.66 -7.61
N ALA A 6 18.55 1.41 -7.40
CA ALA A 6 18.90 0.46 -8.43
C ALA A 6 17.86 -0.66 -8.48
N THR A 7 17.29 -0.92 -9.66
CA THR A 7 16.26 -1.94 -9.83
C THR A 7 16.65 -2.89 -10.96
N TYR A 8 16.68 -4.18 -10.66
CA TYR A 8 16.72 -5.24 -11.66
C TYR A 8 15.31 -5.80 -11.85
N ARG A 9 14.92 -6.01 -13.09
CA ARG A 9 13.65 -6.64 -13.46
C ARG A 9 13.90 -7.74 -14.47
N ASN A 10 13.15 -8.82 -14.34
CA ASN A 10 13.18 -9.92 -15.28
C ASN A 10 11.74 -10.36 -15.57
N ASN A 11 11.43 -10.47 -16.84
CA ASN A 11 10.12 -10.93 -17.31
C ASN A 11 10.23 -12.36 -17.81
N ASP A 12 9.14 -13.10 -17.66
CA ASP A 12 8.99 -14.46 -18.14
C ASP A 12 10.08 -15.42 -17.66
N PHE A 13 10.62 -15.14 -16.47
CA PHE A 13 11.70 -15.91 -15.85
C PHE A 13 12.81 -16.26 -16.85
N PHE A 14 13.47 -15.24 -17.37
CA PHE A 14 14.49 -15.33 -18.44
C PHE A 14 13.96 -15.92 -19.77
N GLY A 15 12.66 -15.79 -20.03
CA GLY A 15 11.99 -16.39 -21.19
C GLY A 15 11.74 -17.89 -21.06
N LEU A 16 11.81 -18.46 -19.86
CA LEU A 16 11.59 -19.88 -19.59
C LEU A 16 10.18 -20.19 -19.10
N VAL A 17 9.51 -19.21 -18.45
CA VAL A 17 8.16 -19.37 -17.90
C VAL A 17 7.35 -18.11 -18.20
N ASP A 18 6.50 -18.18 -19.20
CA ASP A 18 5.64 -17.08 -19.59
C ASP A 18 4.77 -16.62 -18.41
N GLY A 19 4.68 -15.29 -18.23
CA GLY A 19 3.89 -14.67 -17.17
C GLY A 19 4.53 -14.65 -15.79
N LEU A 20 5.70 -15.31 -15.56
CA LEU A 20 6.42 -15.25 -14.30
C LEU A 20 7.45 -14.12 -14.32
N ASN A 21 7.20 -13.07 -13.55
CA ASN A 21 8.06 -11.91 -13.47
C ASN A 21 8.62 -11.72 -12.06
N PHE A 22 9.81 -11.17 -11.95
CA PHE A 22 10.36 -10.77 -10.66
C PHE A 22 11.18 -9.49 -10.75
N ALA A 23 11.30 -8.81 -9.63
CA ALA A 23 12.18 -7.66 -9.49
C ALA A 23 12.94 -7.71 -8.17
N ALA A 24 14.15 -7.17 -8.19
CA ALA A 24 14.96 -6.91 -7.02
C ALA A 24 15.39 -5.45 -7.05
N GLN A 25 15.31 -4.78 -5.90
CA GLN A 25 15.60 -3.36 -5.78
C GLN A 25 16.50 -3.10 -4.58
N TYR A 26 17.46 -2.23 -4.76
CA TYR A 26 18.24 -1.61 -3.70
C TYR A 26 17.96 -0.12 -3.68
N GLN A 27 17.84 0.45 -2.49
CA GLN A 27 17.66 1.87 -2.23
C GLN A 27 18.76 2.33 -1.28
N GLY A 28 19.51 3.32 -1.71
CA GLY A 28 20.54 3.96 -0.87
C GLY A 28 19.93 4.86 0.20
N LYS A 29 20.64 5.01 1.31
CA LYS A 29 20.30 5.91 2.40
C LYS A 29 20.08 7.34 1.90
N ASN A 30 19.02 7.98 2.36
CA ASN A 30 18.75 9.41 2.21
C ASN A 30 18.44 10.01 3.59
N ASP A 31 19.50 10.45 4.25
CA ASP A 31 19.36 11.04 5.57
C ASP A 31 19.06 12.53 5.44
N ARG A 32 17.81 12.88 5.60
CA ARG A 32 17.34 14.26 5.74
C ARG A 32 17.08 14.54 7.22
N SER A 33 18.13 14.40 8.02
CA SER A 33 18.07 14.32 9.47
C SER A 33 17.74 15.67 10.14
N ASP A 34 16.59 16.22 9.81
CA ASP A 34 15.96 17.25 10.61
C ASP A 34 14.92 16.59 11.52
N PHE A 35 14.97 16.85 12.82
CA PHE A 35 14.08 16.23 13.80
C PHE A 35 12.60 16.58 13.51
N ASP A 36 12.34 17.74 12.95
CA ASP A 36 11.00 18.20 12.56
C ASP A 36 10.48 17.47 11.30
N ASN A 37 11.39 16.86 10.52
CA ASN A 37 11.08 16.15 9.25
C ASN A 37 11.52 14.68 9.26
N TYR A 38 11.47 14.02 10.42
CA TYR A 38 11.95 12.65 10.59
C TYR A 38 11.28 11.63 9.65
N THR A 39 10.06 11.90 9.16
CA THR A 39 9.35 11.03 8.23
C THR A 39 9.90 11.09 6.78
N GLU A 40 10.73 12.08 6.45
CA GLU A 40 11.25 12.29 5.10
C GLU A 40 12.54 11.52 4.80
N GLY A 41 13.23 11.02 5.82
CA GLY A 41 14.46 10.25 5.69
C GLY A 41 14.24 8.76 5.49
N ASN A 42 15.25 8.08 4.97
CA ASN A 42 15.33 6.61 4.95
C ASN A 42 16.79 6.16 5.08
N GLY A 43 17.00 4.99 5.67
CA GLY A 43 18.26 4.26 5.60
C GLY A 43 18.39 3.45 4.32
N ASP A 44 19.44 2.62 4.23
CA ASP A 44 19.59 1.66 3.15
C ASP A 44 18.45 0.65 3.17
N GLY A 45 18.01 0.21 1.99
CA GLY A 45 16.91 -0.70 1.86
C GLY A 45 17.01 -1.62 0.66
N PHE A 46 16.26 -2.70 0.72
CA PHE A 46 16.09 -3.63 -0.40
C PHE A 46 14.64 -4.10 -0.49
N GLY A 47 14.27 -4.54 -1.67
CA GLY A 47 12.95 -5.10 -1.92
C GLY A 47 12.99 -6.16 -3.02
N PHE A 48 12.04 -7.09 -2.93
CA PHE A 48 11.83 -8.14 -3.90
C PHE A 48 10.33 -8.24 -4.22
N SER A 49 10.02 -8.55 -5.47
CA SER A 49 8.65 -8.87 -5.87
C SER A 49 8.66 -9.99 -6.90
N ALA A 50 7.60 -10.79 -6.87
CA ALA A 50 7.31 -11.78 -7.89
C ALA A 50 5.83 -11.72 -8.26
N THR A 51 5.53 -11.88 -9.54
CA THR A 51 4.16 -11.98 -10.07
C THR A 51 4.08 -13.12 -11.07
N TYR A 52 2.96 -13.80 -11.09
CA TYR A 52 2.63 -14.80 -12.10
C TYR A 52 1.24 -14.53 -12.66
N GLU A 53 1.13 -14.53 -13.97
CA GLU A 53 -0.12 -14.30 -14.69
C GLU A 53 -0.37 -15.42 -15.69
N TYR A 54 -1.60 -15.99 -15.67
CA TYR A 54 -2.02 -17.01 -16.58
C TYR A 54 -3.52 -16.93 -16.84
N GLU A 55 -3.93 -16.85 -18.10
CA GLU A 55 -5.34 -16.86 -18.54
C GLU A 55 -6.28 -15.91 -17.76
N GLY A 56 -5.80 -14.69 -17.50
CA GLY A 56 -6.55 -13.68 -16.76
C GLY A 56 -6.41 -13.79 -15.23
N PHE A 57 -5.88 -14.89 -14.70
CA PHE A 57 -5.52 -14.98 -13.28
C PHE A 57 -4.15 -14.42 -13.03
N GLY A 58 -4.00 -13.70 -11.93
CA GLY A 58 -2.72 -13.18 -11.48
C GLY A 58 -2.56 -13.37 -9.97
N ILE A 59 -1.34 -13.72 -9.56
CA ILE A 59 -0.90 -13.74 -8.17
C ILE A 59 0.39 -12.95 -8.05
N GLY A 60 0.54 -12.21 -6.98
CA GLY A 60 1.76 -11.45 -6.73
C GLY A 60 2.09 -11.37 -5.25
N ALA A 61 3.38 -11.28 -4.96
CA ALA A 61 3.87 -11.01 -3.62
C ALA A 61 5.09 -10.09 -3.67
N THR A 62 5.24 -9.28 -2.63
CA THR A 62 6.39 -8.38 -2.48
C THR A 62 6.81 -8.29 -1.02
N TYR A 63 8.10 -8.07 -0.81
CA TYR A 63 8.70 -7.75 0.47
C TYR A 63 9.72 -6.65 0.30
N ALA A 64 9.71 -5.66 1.18
CA ALA A 64 10.75 -4.65 1.25
C ALA A 64 11.10 -4.32 2.70
N LYS A 65 12.37 -3.98 2.91
CA LYS A 65 12.92 -3.61 4.19
C LYS A 65 13.88 -2.45 4.00
N SER A 66 13.86 -1.50 4.93
CA SER A 66 14.79 -0.39 4.98
C SER A 66 15.21 -0.13 6.42
N ASP A 67 16.46 0.27 6.61
CA ASP A 67 16.90 0.75 7.91
C ASP A 67 16.21 2.10 8.21
N ARG A 68 15.90 2.31 9.46
CA ARG A 68 15.45 3.62 9.97
C ARG A 68 16.67 4.46 10.30
N THR A 69 16.61 5.74 9.97
CA THR A 69 17.70 6.69 10.35
C THR A 69 17.77 6.85 11.87
N ASP A 70 18.91 7.32 12.37
CA ASP A 70 19.08 7.61 13.81
C ASP A 70 18.03 8.63 14.30
N THR A 71 17.70 9.61 13.46
CA THR A 71 16.64 10.60 13.75
C THR A 71 15.28 9.92 13.94
N GLN A 72 14.90 8.99 13.04
CA GLN A 72 13.65 8.23 13.15
C GLN A 72 13.61 7.32 14.38
N VAL A 73 14.73 6.69 14.70
CA VAL A 73 14.84 5.84 15.91
C VAL A 73 14.75 6.67 17.18
N ASN A 74 15.37 7.85 17.20
CA ASN A 74 15.31 8.75 18.35
C ASN A 74 13.92 9.38 18.51
N ALA A 75 13.27 9.79 17.42
CA ALA A 75 11.89 10.26 17.44
C ALA A 75 10.96 9.22 18.11
N GLY A 76 11.09 7.94 17.78
CA GLY A 76 10.32 6.86 18.39
C GLY A 76 10.59 6.62 19.88
N LYS A 77 11.62 7.25 20.47
CA LYS A 77 11.91 7.18 21.92
C LYS A 77 11.38 8.37 22.71
N VAL A 78 11.22 9.52 22.07
CA VAL A 78 10.95 10.78 22.75
C VAL A 78 9.62 11.43 22.38
N LEU A 79 9.08 11.11 21.20
CA LEU A 79 7.82 11.67 20.73
C LEU A 79 6.66 10.69 21.00
N PRO A 80 5.63 11.10 21.77
CA PRO A 80 4.51 10.23 22.13
C PRO A 80 3.62 9.82 20.92
N GLU A 81 3.66 10.58 19.84
CA GLU A 81 2.96 10.32 18.59
C GLU A 81 3.66 9.27 17.68
N VAL A 82 4.91 8.89 17.99
CA VAL A 82 5.67 7.92 17.21
C VAL A 82 5.65 6.56 17.88
N PHE A 83 4.71 5.71 17.47
CA PHE A 83 4.60 4.34 17.97
C PHE A 83 5.60 3.38 17.31
N ALA A 84 6.28 3.82 16.27
CA ALA A 84 7.31 3.06 15.59
C ALA A 84 8.48 2.72 16.52
N SER A 85 8.93 1.48 16.50
CA SER A 85 9.99 0.97 17.37
C SER A 85 11.04 0.16 16.59
N GLY A 86 12.27 0.05 17.16
CA GLY A 86 13.35 -0.69 16.51
C GLY A 86 14.02 0.06 15.35
N LYS A 87 14.91 -0.62 14.64
CA LYS A 87 15.82 -0.04 13.65
C LYS A 87 15.39 -0.23 12.21
N ASN A 88 14.32 -0.95 11.94
CA ASN A 88 13.89 -1.32 10.60
C ASN A 88 12.46 -0.85 10.33
N ALA A 89 12.20 -0.49 9.09
CA ALA A 89 10.88 -0.36 8.51
C ALA A 89 10.69 -1.48 7.47
N GLU A 90 9.56 -2.16 7.51
CA GLU A 90 9.31 -3.33 6.67
C GLU A 90 7.91 -3.30 6.09
N VAL A 91 7.77 -3.87 4.91
CA VAL A 91 6.46 -4.11 4.28
C VAL A 91 6.48 -5.43 3.52
N TRP A 92 5.39 -6.17 3.64
CA TRP A 92 5.09 -7.25 2.73
C TRP A 92 3.65 -7.13 2.23
N ALA A 93 3.42 -7.58 1.02
CA ALA A 93 2.08 -7.62 0.44
C ALA A 93 1.93 -8.87 -0.44
N ALA A 94 0.70 -9.36 -0.52
CA ALA A 94 0.29 -10.38 -1.46
C ALA A 94 -1.04 -10.00 -2.08
N GLY A 95 -1.24 -10.35 -3.34
CA GLY A 95 -2.46 -10.02 -4.07
C GLY A 95 -2.84 -11.08 -5.08
N LEU A 96 -4.14 -11.13 -5.37
CA LEU A 96 -4.74 -11.96 -6.39
C LEU A 96 -5.55 -11.08 -7.32
N LYS A 97 -5.58 -11.40 -8.60
CA LYS A 97 -6.47 -10.77 -9.57
C LYS A 97 -7.08 -11.79 -10.53
N TYR A 98 -8.24 -11.44 -11.06
CA TYR A 98 -8.84 -12.04 -12.23
C TYR A 98 -9.27 -10.92 -13.19
N ASP A 99 -8.80 -10.97 -14.42
CA ASP A 99 -9.06 -9.97 -15.45
C ASP A 99 -9.32 -10.69 -16.79
N ALA A 100 -10.53 -11.15 -16.97
CA ALA A 100 -11.01 -11.78 -18.19
C ALA A 100 -12.54 -11.73 -18.25
N ASN A 101 -13.12 -12.00 -19.42
CA ASN A 101 -14.57 -12.11 -19.62
C ASN A 101 -15.35 -10.87 -19.17
N ASN A 102 -14.80 -9.67 -19.39
CA ASN A 102 -15.37 -8.40 -18.96
C ASN A 102 -15.45 -8.23 -17.44
N ILE A 103 -14.89 -9.14 -16.65
CA ILE A 103 -14.84 -9.12 -15.19
C ILE A 103 -13.44 -8.78 -14.75
N TYR A 104 -13.33 -7.81 -13.83
CA TYR A 104 -12.12 -7.54 -13.10
C TYR A 104 -12.37 -7.71 -11.61
N LEU A 105 -11.64 -8.61 -10.98
CA LEU A 105 -11.62 -8.82 -9.53
C LEU A 105 -10.19 -8.71 -9.07
N ALA A 106 -9.95 -7.99 -7.98
CA ALA A 106 -8.63 -7.97 -7.35
C ALA A 106 -8.76 -7.86 -5.83
N THR A 107 -7.83 -8.46 -5.13
CA THR A 107 -7.69 -8.30 -3.69
C THR A 107 -6.22 -8.24 -3.31
N THR A 108 -5.90 -7.41 -2.33
CA THR A 108 -4.54 -7.23 -1.80
C THR A 108 -4.60 -7.23 -0.29
N TYR A 109 -3.68 -7.92 0.34
CA TYR A 109 -3.39 -7.80 1.76
C TYR A 109 -1.94 -7.41 1.95
N SER A 110 -1.69 -6.45 2.85
CA SER A 110 -0.33 -6.05 3.21
C SER A 110 -0.19 -5.75 4.70
N GLU A 111 1.01 -5.94 5.20
CA GLU A 111 1.41 -5.44 6.51
C GLU A 111 2.62 -4.53 6.37
N THR A 112 2.57 -3.41 7.08
CA THR A 112 3.69 -2.48 7.21
C THR A 112 4.13 -2.41 8.66
N GLN A 113 5.41 -2.21 8.88
CA GLN A 113 5.98 -2.00 10.20
C GLN A 113 6.84 -0.74 10.20
N ASN A 114 6.58 0.15 11.16
CA ASN A 114 7.35 1.37 11.39
C ASN A 114 7.39 2.37 10.22
N MET A 115 6.39 2.38 9.35
CA MET A 115 6.39 3.23 8.16
C MET A 115 5.04 3.86 7.79
N THR A 116 3.93 3.43 8.38
CA THR A 116 2.61 4.01 8.08
C THR A 116 2.41 5.28 8.89
N VAL A 117 2.34 6.40 8.18
CA VAL A 117 2.01 7.71 8.76
C VAL A 117 0.49 7.89 8.72
N PHE A 118 -0.09 8.41 9.80
CA PHE A 118 -1.50 8.75 9.91
C PHE A 118 -1.65 10.05 10.73
N ALA A 119 -2.81 10.71 10.62
CA ALA A 119 -3.10 11.96 11.34
C ALA A 119 -1.91 12.96 11.28
N ASP A 120 -1.46 13.26 10.04
CA ASP A 120 -0.39 14.18 9.65
C ASP A 120 1.03 13.78 10.06
N HIS A 121 1.28 13.30 11.27
CA HIS A 121 2.64 13.02 11.75
C HIS A 121 2.79 11.79 12.65
N PHE A 122 1.70 11.13 13.03
CA PHE A 122 1.77 9.90 13.79
C PHE A 122 2.34 8.75 12.95
N VAL A 123 3.19 7.93 13.54
CA VAL A 123 3.76 6.75 12.86
C VAL A 123 3.36 5.48 13.59
N ALA A 124 2.58 4.63 12.92
CA ALA A 124 2.14 3.36 13.48
C ALA A 124 3.32 2.38 13.63
N ASN A 125 3.32 1.61 14.72
CA ASN A 125 4.22 0.48 14.87
C ASN A 125 3.96 -0.56 13.77
N LYS A 126 2.70 -0.96 13.59
CA LYS A 126 2.27 -1.87 12.53
C LYS A 126 0.96 -1.37 11.93
N ALA A 127 0.78 -1.55 10.62
CA ALA A 127 -0.51 -1.40 9.98
C ALA A 127 -0.81 -2.61 9.09
N GLN A 128 -2.07 -3.04 9.12
CA GLN A 128 -2.62 -4.10 8.29
C GLN A 128 -3.57 -3.46 7.29
N ASN A 129 -3.38 -3.74 6.00
CA ASN A 129 -4.19 -3.17 4.95
C ASN A 129 -4.84 -4.30 4.16
N PHE A 130 -6.13 -4.16 3.91
CA PHE A 130 -6.91 -5.05 3.06
C PHE A 130 -7.66 -4.21 2.03
N GLU A 131 -7.55 -4.61 0.79
CA GLU A 131 -8.25 -3.99 -0.33
C GLU A 131 -8.89 -5.08 -1.20
N ALA A 132 -10.09 -4.82 -1.67
CA ALA A 132 -10.77 -5.66 -2.66
C ALA A 132 -11.56 -4.79 -3.62
N VAL A 133 -11.57 -5.16 -4.90
CA VAL A 133 -12.32 -4.46 -5.95
C VAL A 133 -12.99 -5.46 -6.88
N ALA A 134 -14.20 -5.14 -7.31
CA ALA A 134 -14.92 -5.83 -8.37
C ALA A 134 -15.44 -4.83 -9.40
N GLN A 135 -15.26 -5.15 -10.68
CA GLN A 135 -15.74 -4.33 -11.80
C GLN A 135 -16.28 -5.24 -12.89
N TYR A 136 -17.24 -4.72 -13.66
CA TYR A 136 -17.76 -5.38 -14.84
C TYR A 136 -17.82 -4.41 -16.02
N GLN A 137 -17.29 -4.78 -17.17
CA GLN A 137 -17.33 -3.99 -18.40
C GLN A 137 -18.49 -4.40 -19.27
N PHE A 138 -19.49 -3.54 -19.41
CA PHE A 138 -20.57 -3.74 -20.39
C PHE A 138 -20.13 -3.33 -21.80
N ASP A 139 -20.65 -4.03 -22.81
CA ASP A 139 -20.33 -3.78 -24.23
C ASP A 139 -20.71 -2.37 -24.70
N PHE A 140 -21.72 -1.74 -24.06
CA PHE A 140 -22.12 -0.38 -24.37
C PHE A 140 -21.26 0.71 -23.69
N GLY A 141 -20.13 0.33 -23.07
CA GLY A 141 -19.14 1.27 -22.53
C GLY A 141 -19.26 1.59 -21.04
N LEU A 142 -20.28 1.09 -20.32
CA LEU A 142 -20.40 1.28 -18.87
C LEU A 142 -19.53 0.27 -18.11
N ARG A 143 -18.81 0.75 -17.09
CA ARG A 143 -18.00 -0.06 -16.17
C ARG A 143 -18.30 0.31 -14.71
N PRO A 144 -19.31 -0.28 -14.07
CA PRO A 144 -19.53 -0.14 -12.65
C PRO A 144 -18.40 -0.78 -11.85
N SER A 145 -18.15 -0.25 -10.66
CA SER A 145 -17.14 -0.72 -9.72
C SER A 145 -17.64 -0.66 -8.29
N VAL A 146 -17.21 -1.62 -7.49
CA VAL A 146 -17.31 -1.57 -6.04
C VAL A 146 -15.96 -1.96 -5.46
N ALA A 147 -15.50 -1.18 -4.47
CA ALA A 147 -14.26 -1.47 -3.77
C ALA A 147 -14.46 -1.35 -2.26
N TYR A 148 -13.69 -2.13 -1.51
CA TYR A 148 -13.57 -2.04 -0.07
C TYR A 148 -12.12 -1.82 0.29
N LEU A 149 -11.87 -0.90 1.22
CA LEU A 149 -10.54 -0.63 1.73
C LEU A 149 -10.58 -0.49 3.25
N GLN A 150 -9.65 -1.18 3.91
CA GLN A 150 -9.41 -1.06 5.33
C GLN A 150 -7.90 -0.97 5.60
N SER A 151 -7.50 0.01 6.40
CA SER A 151 -6.17 0.11 7.01
C SER A 151 -6.34 0.16 8.51
N LYS A 152 -5.74 -0.79 9.22
CA LYS A 152 -5.81 -0.92 10.68
C LYS A 152 -4.45 -0.76 11.29
N GLY A 153 -4.27 0.28 12.09
CA GLY A 153 -3.10 0.47 12.93
C GLY A 153 -3.15 -0.47 14.15
N LYS A 154 -2.01 -1.05 14.49
CA LYS A 154 -1.85 -1.97 15.61
C LYS A 154 -0.89 -1.36 16.62
N ASP A 155 -1.14 -1.65 17.88
CA ASP A 155 -0.27 -1.25 19.01
C ASP A 155 -0.03 0.27 19.04
N LEU A 156 -1.11 1.07 18.92
CA LEU A 156 -1.07 2.53 18.95
C LEU A 156 -1.10 3.07 20.39
N GLY A 157 -0.27 2.51 21.25
CA GLY A 157 -0.16 2.91 22.67
C GLY A 157 -1.50 2.80 23.42
N VAL A 158 -1.96 3.89 24.01
CA VAL A 158 -3.21 3.95 24.78
C VAL A 158 -4.46 3.70 23.95
N TRP A 159 -4.38 3.87 22.63
CA TRP A 159 -5.47 3.68 21.68
C TRP A 159 -5.65 2.20 21.26
N GLY A 160 -4.64 1.34 21.53
CA GLY A 160 -4.66 -0.06 21.10
C GLY A 160 -4.70 -0.20 19.58
N ASP A 161 -5.59 -1.05 19.10
CA ASP A 161 -5.81 -1.29 17.66
C ASP A 161 -6.93 -0.41 17.13
N GLN A 162 -6.68 0.40 16.13
CA GLN A 162 -7.67 1.31 15.54
C GLN A 162 -7.72 1.20 14.01
N ASP A 163 -8.92 1.34 13.44
CA ASP A 163 -9.06 1.53 12.00
C ASP A 163 -8.59 2.95 11.65
N LEU A 164 -7.55 3.06 10.81
CA LEU A 164 -7.00 4.34 10.31
C LEU A 164 -7.81 4.83 9.11
N VAL A 165 -8.19 3.89 8.25
CA VAL A 165 -9.03 4.13 7.07
C VAL A 165 -9.95 2.93 6.89
N LYS A 166 -11.22 3.19 6.59
CA LYS A 166 -12.18 2.13 6.30
C LYS A 166 -13.35 2.68 5.50
N TYR A 167 -13.53 2.20 4.29
CA TYR A 167 -14.62 2.66 3.43
C TYR A 167 -15.01 1.63 2.37
N VAL A 168 -16.22 1.81 1.85
CA VAL A 168 -16.67 1.25 0.58
C VAL A 168 -16.69 2.37 -0.45
N ASP A 169 -16.18 2.09 -1.63
CA ASP A 169 -16.28 2.97 -2.80
C ASP A 169 -17.19 2.33 -3.84
N VAL A 170 -18.16 3.07 -4.32
CA VAL A 170 -19.08 2.64 -5.37
C VAL A 170 -18.99 3.63 -6.51
N GLY A 171 -18.63 3.17 -7.68
CA GLY A 171 -18.40 4.04 -8.82
C GLY A 171 -18.82 3.44 -10.14
N ALA A 172 -18.74 4.26 -11.17
CA ALA A 172 -18.91 3.84 -12.55
C ALA A 172 -18.08 4.70 -13.48
N THR A 173 -17.46 4.07 -14.46
CA THR A 173 -16.82 4.73 -15.60
C THR A 173 -17.65 4.50 -16.85
N TYR A 174 -17.84 5.51 -17.68
CA TYR A 174 -18.46 5.37 -18.98
C TYR A 174 -17.46 5.76 -20.09
N TYR A 175 -17.19 4.83 -20.97
CA TYR A 175 -16.32 5.01 -22.13
C TYR A 175 -17.15 5.41 -23.34
N PHE A 176 -17.07 6.66 -23.77
CA PHE A 176 -17.69 7.13 -25.01
C PHE A 176 -17.00 6.56 -26.24
N ASN A 177 -15.70 6.41 -26.15
CA ASN A 177 -14.83 5.79 -27.14
C ASN A 177 -13.45 5.51 -26.49
N LYS A 178 -12.50 4.96 -27.26
CA LYS A 178 -11.14 4.64 -26.78
C LYS A 178 -10.31 5.82 -26.27
N ASN A 179 -10.72 7.05 -26.56
CA ASN A 179 -9.95 8.27 -26.22
C ASN A 179 -10.68 9.15 -25.19
N MET A 180 -11.94 8.86 -24.87
CA MET A 180 -12.74 9.70 -23.99
C MET A 180 -13.60 8.86 -23.06
N SER A 181 -13.51 9.13 -21.75
CA SER A 181 -14.33 8.53 -20.71
C SER A 181 -14.72 9.60 -19.68
N THR A 182 -15.76 9.30 -18.91
CA THR A 182 -16.12 10.02 -17.69
C THR A 182 -16.30 9.03 -16.56
N PHE A 183 -16.15 9.48 -15.34
CA PHE A 183 -16.38 8.64 -14.18
C PHE A 183 -17.09 9.41 -13.06
N VAL A 184 -17.73 8.67 -12.20
CA VAL A 184 -18.28 9.12 -10.92
C VAL A 184 -18.00 8.04 -9.88
N ASP A 185 -17.63 8.45 -8.69
CA ASP A 185 -17.47 7.58 -7.54
C ASP A 185 -18.04 8.22 -6.27
N TYR A 186 -18.51 7.40 -5.37
CA TYR A 186 -19.00 7.78 -4.08
C TYR A 186 -18.42 6.93 -2.97
N LYS A 187 -17.73 7.58 -2.05
CA LYS A 187 -17.05 6.95 -0.94
C LYS A 187 -17.92 6.97 0.32
N ILE A 188 -18.20 5.78 0.83
CA ILE A 188 -18.97 5.57 2.06
C ILE A 188 -18.00 5.29 3.19
N ASN A 189 -17.79 6.26 4.06
CA ASN A 189 -16.92 6.11 5.22
C ASN A 189 -17.57 5.15 6.23
N LEU A 190 -16.81 4.14 6.67
CA LEU A 190 -17.19 3.12 7.63
C LEU A 190 -16.39 3.21 8.94
N LEU A 191 -15.61 4.27 9.15
CA LEU A 191 -14.92 4.50 10.42
C LEU A 191 -15.91 4.74 11.55
N ASP A 192 -15.67 4.08 12.67
CA ASP A 192 -16.42 4.33 13.90
C ASP A 192 -16.07 5.71 14.46
N LYS A 193 -17.10 6.43 14.92
CA LYS A 193 -16.91 7.71 15.62
C LYS A 193 -16.49 7.43 17.07
N ASN A 194 -15.21 7.49 17.32
CA ASN A 194 -14.63 7.36 18.66
C ASN A 194 -13.66 8.53 18.94
N ASP A 195 -13.05 8.55 20.11
CA ASP A 195 -12.15 9.66 20.47
C ASP A 195 -10.90 9.69 19.59
N PHE A 196 -10.38 8.53 19.18
CA PHE A 196 -9.27 8.42 18.22
C PHE A 196 -9.58 9.11 16.88
N THR A 197 -10.78 8.90 16.31
CA THR A 197 -11.19 9.51 15.03
C THR A 197 -11.57 10.98 15.14
N LYS A 198 -11.68 11.55 16.35
CA LYS A 198 -11.89 12.99 16.54
C LYS A 198 -10.60 13.78 16.66
N GLU A 199 -9.49 13.11 17.02
CA GLU A 199 -8.18 13.73 17.19
C GLU A 199 -7.28 13.56 15.95
N GLY A 200 -7.70 12.73 14.96
CA GLY A 200 -6.98 12.41 13.73
C GLY A 200 -7.55 13.03 12.45
#